data_0f5c84d06ff59504291471e6ee845547
#
_entry.id   0f5c84d06ff59504291471e6ee845547
#
_cell.length_a   1.000
_cell.length_b   1.000
_cell.length_c   1.000
_cell.angle_alpha   90.00
_cell.angle_beta   90.00
_cell.angle_gamma   90.00
#
_symmetry.space_group_name_H-M   'P 1'
#
loop_
_entity.id
_entity.type
_entity.pdbx_description
1 polymer ?
#
loop_
_entity_poly.entity_id
_entity_poly.type
_entity_poly.pdbx_seq_one_letter_code
_entity_poly.pdbx_strand_id
1 'polypeptide(L)'
;MACVYKRDPAQCQGQVFVSLFFDGTGNNKDWNEPGLGCTQAEANKHSNVARLYDACIDKREEGIFAHYIPGVGTPFKEIGDYGGPLGLGAGFRGANRIHWAILSVLNSVHVYLTQVDMLPDHVMRAVVSGMSYDPNDPMRKLAFKTWENKLAKVVADRERKVTRINVAVFGFSRGAAAARAFAHWLFEFLAQKDGVHRLAGIPIRIHFMGLFDTVAAVGIPDGIPGADGHGSWGAHMAIHPAIEQCVHFIALHEQRGSFPLEMARGKQVAYPGMHSDVGGGYRPGDQGKAMPDWGLSPQLSQIPLIDMHHAALVGGVPLLSSDEIQEDPGLARAFHCSPDLIATVNDFYATCGIAPSATGKPATQAFLEAHTHQYLQWRSGLHLPGQALERRRFYQRARKDPDQIDLREGAEDFATHHRSLRVAMRPPIPAGGRVGPSIAIAPRVDAATARLLAALEAPGALPPSVHKLMDDYIHDSRCAFRPTGKMESTARTNGYFRYRTFF
;
A
#
# COMPACT_ATOMS: atom_id res chain seq x y z
N MET A 1 22.28 -4.61 -16.02
CA MET A 1 22.46 -3.91 -17.32
C MET A 1 21.28 -2.96 -17.46
N ALA A 2 21.50 -1.66 -17.29
CA ALA A 2 20.48 -0.67 -17.55
C ALA A 2 20.09 -0.75 -19.04
N CYS A 3 18.80 -0.91 -19.33
CA CYS A 3 18.29 -0.76 -20.70
C CYS A 3 18.40 0.72 -21.07
N VAL A 4 19.54 1.09 -21.62
CA VAL A 4 19.74 2.42 -22.19
C VAL A 4 18.83 2.53 -23.41
N TYR A 5 17.87 3.46 -23.35
CA TYR A 5 17.08 3.88 -24.46
C TYR A 5 17.98 4.44 -25.57
N LYS A 6 18.25 3.67 -26.61
CA LYS A 6 18.90 4.14 -27.85
C LYS A 6 17.84 4.20 -28.94
N ARG A 7 17.52 5.41 -29.35
CA ARG A 7 16.78 5.65 -30.59
C ARG A 7 17.69 5.38 -31.76
N ASP A 8 17.34 4.42 -32.62
CA ASP A 8 17.93 4.32 -33.95
C ASP A 8 17.02 5.06 -34.93
N PRO A 9 17.42 6.24 -35.45
CA PRO A 9 16.60 7.04 -36.35
C PRO A 9 16.37 6.39 -37.72
N ALA A 10 17.15 5.37 -38.05
CA ALA A 10 17.12 4.76 -39.40
C ALA A 10 16.07 3.65 -39.54
N GLN A 11 15.48 3.17 -38.45
CA GLN A 11 14.40 2.19 -38.47
C GLN A 11 13.19 2.75 -37.73
N CYS A 12 12.02 2.80 -38.38
CA CYS A 12 10.74 3.13 -37.75
C CYS A 12 10.29 2.08 -36.72
N GLN A 13 11.21 1.62 -35.85
CA GLN A 13 11.01 0.60 -34.85
C GLN A 13 11.31 1.16 -33.47
N GLY A 14 10.40 0.95 -32.51
CA GLY A 14 10.56 1.39 -31.14
C GLY A 14 9.98 0.41 -30.14
N GLN A 15 10.22 0.70 -28.84
CA GLN A 15 9.57 0.01 -27.73
C GLN A 15 8.55 0.96 -27.10
N VAL A 16 7.50 0.39 -26.56
CA VAL A 16 6.52 1.13 -25.75
C VAL A 16 6.72 0.78 -24.29
N PHE A 17 6.81 1.80 -23.43
CA PHE A 17 6.86 1.70 -21.98
C PHE A 17 5.56 2.24 -21.40
N VAL A 18 4.91 1.46 -20.57
CA VAL A 18 3.67 1.86 -19.88
C VAL A 18 3.84 1.62 -18.38
N SER A 19 3.84 2.70 -17.62
CA SER A 19 3.91 2.66 -16.15
C SER A 19 2.54 2.94 -15.55
N LEU A 20 2.04 2.03 -14.70
CA LEU A 20 0.73 2.07 -14.07
C LEU A 20 0.88 2.25 -12.56
N PHE A 21 0.18 3.22 -11.99
CA PHE A 21 0.32 3.62 -10.59
C PHE A 21 -1.03 3.48 -9.87
N PHE A 22 -1.29 2.33 -9.22
CA PHE A 22 -2.52 2.04 -8.47
C PHE A 22 -2.41 2.56 -7.04
N ASP A 23 -3.09 3.65 -6.74
CA ASP A 23 -2.99 4.27 -5.43
C ASP A 23 -3.82 3.55 -4.35
N GLY A 24 -3.46 3.80 -3.10
CA GLY A 24 -4.10 3.22 -1.92
C GLY A 24 -5.52 3.75 -1.71
N THR A 25 -6.32 2.99 -0.98
CA THR A 25 -7.70 3.38 -0.64
C THR A 25 -7.75 4.75 0.00
N GLY A 26 -8.63 5.60 -0.51
CA GLY A 26 -8.78 6.96 -0.01
C GLY A 26 -7.64 7.89 -0.42
N ASN A 27 -6.66 7.41 -1.20
CA ASN A 27 -5.59 8.24 -1.75
C ASN A 27 -5.91 8.69 -3.16
N ASN A 28 -5.74 9.98 -3.44
CA ASN A 28 -5.90 10.56 -4.76
C ASN A 28 -5.09 11.86 -4.83
N LYS A 29 -4.12 11.92 -5.74
CA LYS A 29 -3.26 13.10 -5.91
C LYS A 29 -4.03 14.37 -6.29
N ASP A 30 -5.15 14.22 -7.00
CA ASP A 30 -5.97 15.32 -7.53
C ASP A 30 -7.26 15.56 -6.75
N TRP A 31 -7.45 14.81 -5.65
CA TRP A 31 -8.68 14.92 -4.87
C TRP A 31 -8.61 16.07 -3.88
N ASN A 32 -9.42 17.09 -4.15
CA ASN A 32 -9.68 18.17 -3.25
C ASN A 32 -10.97 17.83 -2.48
N GLU A 33 -10.87 17.48 -1.22
CA GLU A 33 -12.07 17.35 -0.38
C GLU A 33 -12.80 18.69 -0.30
N PRO A 34 -14.09 18.76 -0.69
CA PRO A 34 -14.87 19.99 -0.57
C PRO A 34 -14.91 20.44 0.90
N GLY A 35 -14.38 21.61 1.20
CA GLY A 35 -14.34 22.19 2.52
C GLY A 35 -13.00 22.15 3.25
N LEU A 36 -12.02 21.37 2.76
CA LEU A 36 -10.67 21.38 3.31
C LEU A 36 -9.69 22.24 2.50
N GLY A 37 -10.10 22.82 1.39
CA GLY A 37 -9.28 23.66 0.50
C GLY A 37 -7.87 23.10 0.32
N CYS A 38 -7.49 22.67 -0.88
CA CYS A 38 -6.13 22.18 -1.14
C CYS A 38 -5.10 23.26 -0.78
N THR A 39 -4.58 23.18 0.43
CA THR A 39 -3.40 23.94 0.81
C THR A 39 -2.16 23.14 0.41
N GLN A 40 -1.03 23.80 0.23
CA GLN A 40 0.25 23.14 -0.02
C GLN A 40 0.61 22.08 1.04
N ALA A 41 0.01 22.13 2.23
CA ALA A 41 0.12 21.13 3.28
C ALA A 41 -0.59 19.81 2.93
N GLU A 42 -1.63 19.84 2.11
CA GLU A 42 -2.36 18.64 1.68
C GLU A 42 -1.65 17.90 0.57
N ALA A 43 -0.90 18.59 -0.29
CA ALA A 43 0.01 17.96 -1.24
C ALA A 43 1.05 17.07 -0.54
N ASN A 44 1.39 17.34 0.71
CA ASN A 44 2.30 16.51 1.51
C ASN A 44 1.66 15.22 2.03
N LYS A 45 0.34 15.04 1.88
CA LYS A 45 -0.38 13.80 2.22
C LYS A 45 -0.31 12.75 1.11
N HIS A 46 0.35 13.01 0.01
CA HIS A 46 0.44 12.06 -1.09
C HIS A 46 1.05 10.74 -0.67
N SER A 47 0.52 9.65 -1.22
CA SER A 47 1.12 8.32 -1.11
C SER A 47 2.45 8.26 -1.87
N ASN A 48 3.24 7.24 -1.60
CA ASN A 48 4.46 6.98 -2.35
C ASN A 48 4.16 6.62 -3.83
N VAL A 49 2.98 6.05 -4.10
CA VAL A 49 2.52 5.79 -5.47
C VAL A 49 2.30 7.08 -6.24
N ALA A 50 1.63 8.08 -5.63
CA ALA A 50 1.44 9.39 -6.25
C ALA A 50 2.79 10.09 -6.51
N ARG A 51 3.72 10.05 -5.54
CA ARG A 51 5.06 10.65 -5.66
C ARG A 51 5.91 9.98 -6.73
N LEU A 52 5.84 8.65 -6.87
CA LEU A 52 6.51 7.91 -7.94
C LEU A 52 5.90 8.23 -9.30
N TYR A 53 4.58 8.42 -9.39
CA TYR A 53 3.94 8.87 -10.62
C TYR A 53 4.43 10.26 -11.03
N ASP A 54 4.52 11.20 -10.09
CA ASP A 54 5.02 12.56 -10.38
C ASP A 54 6.51 12.56 -10.81
N ALA A 55 7.29 11.55 -10.40
CA ALA A 55 8.65 11.33 -10.85
C ALA A 55 8.75 10.46 -12.11
N CYS A 56 7.63 10.02 -12.72
CA CYS A 56 7.65 9.20 -13.93
C CYS A 56 7.69 10.07 -15.19
N ILE A 57 8.47 9.61 -16.15
CA ILE A 57 8.56 10.27 -17.46
C ILE A 57 7.28 9.90 -18.26
N ASP A 58 6.57 10.92 -18.77
CA ASP A 58 5.48 10.75 -19.73
C ASP A 58 5.83 11.51 -21.03
N LYS A 59 6.28 10.76 -22.02
CA LYS A 59 6.66 11.27 -23.36
C LYS A 59 6.02 10.39 -24.44
N ARG A 60 4.74 10.60 -24.65
CA ARG A 60 3.87 9.76 -25.52
C ARG A 60 4.39 9.63 -26.93
N GLU A 61 4.97 10.68 -27.49
CA GLU A 61 5.57 10.69 -28.83
C GLU A 61 6.79 9.75 -28.92
N GLU A 62 7.49 9.57 -27.78
CA GLU A 62 8.62 8.66 -27.67
C GLU A 62 8.22 7.24 -27.27
N GLY A 63 6.92 7.00 -27.00
CA GLY A 63 6.37 5.71 -26.59
C GLY A 63 6.50 5.45 -25.08
N ILE A 64 6.62 6.50 -24.27
CA ILE A 64 6.68 6.43 -22.81
C ILE A 64 5.39 7.00 -22.24
N PHE A 65 4.66 6.19 -21.47
CA PHE A 65 3.35 6.52 -20.92
C PHE A 65 3.32 6.28 -19.43
N ALA A 66 2.77 7.23 -18.69
CA ALA A 66 2.46 7.12 -17.28
C ALA A 66 0.96 7.27 -17.04
N HIS A 67 0.37 6.34 -16.29
CA HIS A 67 -1.05 6.37 -15.94
C HIS A 67 -1.23 6.26 -14.43
N TYR A 68 -1.84 7.28 -13.83
CA TYR A 68 -2.22 7.27 -12.43
C TYR A 68 -3.64 6.74 -12.26
N ILE A 69 -3.82 5.81 -11.33
CA ILE A 69 -5.11 5.19 -11.01
C ILE A 69 -5.45 5.54 -9.56
N PRO A 70 -6.40 6.48 -9.35
CA PRO A 70 -6.81 6.89 -8.02
C PRO A 70 -7.30 5.71 -7.18
N GLY A 71 -7.05 5.77 -5.86
CA GLY A 71 -7.46 4.72 -4.94
C GLY A 71 -8.98 4.53 -4.87
N VAL A 72 -9.42 3.31 -4.61
CA VAL A 72 -10.86 3.01 -4.42
C VAL A 72 -11.43 3.90 -3.32
N GLY A 73 -12.69 4.34 -3.51
CA GLY A 73 -13.34 5.27 -2.61
C GLY A 73 -13.08 6.75 -2.90
N THR A 74 -12.19 7.06 -3.86
CA THR A 74 -11.96 8.42 -4.34
C THR A 74 -12.50 8.61 -5.76
N PRO A 75 -12.76 9.86 -6.19
CA PRO A 75 -13.23 10.13 -7.54
C PRO A 75 -12.24 9.64 -8.61
N PHE A 76 -12.78 9.04 -9.67
CA PHE A 76 -12.05 8.69 -10.89
C PHE A 76 -12.95 8.98 -12.09
N LYS A 77 -12.83 10.18 -12.63
CA LYS A 77 -13.74 10.73 -13.66
C LYS A 77 -13.73 9.90 -14.95
N GLU A 78 -12.59 9.34 -15.31
CA GLU A 78 -12.36 8.53 -16.50
C GLU A 78 -13.21 7.26 -16.54
N ILE A 79 -13.61 6.75 -15.38
CA ILE A 79 -14.52 5.59 -15.27
C ILE A 79 -15.91 5.96 -14.73
N GLY A 80 -16.19 7.25 -14.53
CA GLY A 80 -17.44 7.72 -13.94
C GLY A 80 -17.63 7.33 -12.48
N ASP A 81 -16.54 7.20 -11.72
CA ASP A 81 -16.59 6.98 -10.27
C ASP A 81 -16.47 8.32 -9.54
N TYR A 82 -17.43 8.58 -8.63
CA TYR A 82 -17.45 9.80 -7.80
C TYR A 82 -16.91 9.55 -6.40
N GLY A 83 -16.39 8.35 -6.13
CA GLY A 83 -15.92 7.95 -4.81
C GLY A 83 -17.04 7.57 -3.85
N GLY A 84 -16.69 7.48 -2.57
CA GLY A 84 -17.63 7.30 -1.48
C GLY A 84 -17.41 6.08 -0.59
N PRO A 85 -18.26 5.91 0.46
CA PRO A 85 -18.04 4.93 1.53
C PRO A 85 -17.96 3.47 1.08
N LEU A 86 -18.71 3.07 0.03
CA LEU A 86 -18.67 1.70 -0.50
C LEU A 86 -17.29 1.37 -1.12
N GLY A 87 -16.67 2.34 -1.80
CA GLY A 87 -15.29 2.18 -2.28
C GLY A 87 -14.29 2.12 -1.14
N LEU A 88 -14.44 3.01 -0.14
CA LEU A 88 -13.58 3.05 1.05
C LEU A 88 -13.66 1.74 1.84
N GLY A 89 -14.87 1.22 2.10
CA GLY A 89 -15.08 0.01 2.89
C GLY A 89 -14.82 -1.29 2.13
N ALA A 90 -15.52 -1.51 1.01
CA ALA A 90 -15.60 -2.80 0.32
C ALA A 90 -14.78 -2.88 -0.99
N GLY A 91 -14.03 -1.85 -1.37
CA GLY A 91 -13.26 -1.83 -2.62
C GLY A 91 -14.14 -1.75 -3.88
N PHE A 92 -15.36 -1.22 -3.76
CA PHE A 92 -16.28 -1.07 -4.88
C PHE A 92 -15.63 -0.29 -6.03
N ARG A 93 -15.90 -0.70 -7.28
CA ARG A 93 -15.29 -0.18 -8.52
C ARG A 93 -13.77 -0.39 -8.64
N GLY A 94 -13.16 -1.25 -7.83
CA GLY A 94 -11.77 -1.66 -8.03
C GLY A 94 -11.59 -2.41 -9.35
N ALA A 95 -12.51 -3.29 -9.71
CA ALA A 95 -12.52 -3.97 -11.00
C ALA A 95 -12.51 -3.00 -12.19
N ASN A 96 -13.30 -1.91 -12.13
CA ASN A 96 -13.32 -0.89 -13.20
C ASN A 96 -11.94 -0.21 -13.35
N ARG A 97 -11.21 0.02 -12.26
CA ARG A 97 -9.85 0.57 -12.29
C ARG A 97 -8.88 -0.36 -12.99
N ILE A 98 -9.00 -1.66 -12.74
CA ILE A 98 -8.20 -2.71 -13.39
C ILE A 98 -8.54 -2.79 -14.88
N HIS A 99 -9.83 -2.78 -15.25
CA HIS A 99 -10.27 -2.76 -16.65
C HIS A 99 -9.72 -1.55 -17.39
N TRP A 100 -9.85 -0.36 -16.78
CA TRP A 100 -9.32 0.88 -17.35
C TRP A 100 -7.80 0.78 -17.58
N ALA A 101 -7.05 0.26 -16.61
CA ALA A 101 -5.60 0.10 -16.72
C ALA A 101 -5.20 -0.84 -17.87
N ILE A 102 -5.90 -1.96 -18.05
CA ILE A 102 -5.65 -2.88 -19.18
C ILE A 102 -5.94 -2.19 -20.52
N LEU A 103 -7.07 -1.50 -20.64
CA LEU A 103 -7.43 -0.77 -21.85
C LEU A 103 -6.48 0.39 -22.12
N SER A 104 -5.93 1.03 -21.09
CA SER A 104 -4.91 2.07 -21.22
C SER A 104 -3.60 1.53 -21.79
N VAL A 105 -3.20 0.29 -21.48
CA VAL A 105 -2.05 -0.35 -22.12
C VAL A 105 -2.30 -0.50 -23.63
N LEU A 106 -3.48 -0.97 -24.04
CA LEU A 106 -3.83 -1.08 -25.48
C LEU A 106 -3.84 0.30 -26.15
N ASN A 107 -4.46 1.28 -25.48
CA ASN A 107 -4.56 2.65 -26.02
C ASN A 107 -3.18 3.31 -26.16
N SER A 108 -2.27 3.11 -25.22
CA SER A 108 -0.89 3.62 -25.28
C SER A 108 -0.14 3.12 -26.51
N VAL A 109 -0.28 1.82 -26.84
CA VAL A 109 0.32 1.25 -28.06
C VAL A 109 -0.30 1.88 -29.31
N HIS A 110 -1.62 2.06 -29.33
CA HIS A 110 -2.31 2.70 -30.45
C HIS A 110 -1.88 4.15 -30.63
N VAL A 111 -1.82 4.93 -29.54
CA VAL A 111 -1.37 6.34 -29.56
C VAL A 111 0.06 6.45 -30.08
N TYR A 112 0.95 5.58 -29.63
CA TYR A 112 2.33 5.55 -30.16
C TYR A 112 2.38 5.34 -31.69
N LEU A 113 1.51 4.46 -32.22
CA LEU A 113 1.46 4.14 -33.65
C LEU A 113 0.75 5.19 -34.50
N THR A 114 -0.24 5.87 -33.94
CA THR A 114 -1.18 6.70 -34.73
C THR A 114 -1.26 8.15 -34.28
N GLN A 115 -0.75 8.47 -33.11
CA GLN A 115 -0.88 9.77 -32.42
C GLN A 115 -2.35 10.16 -32.10
N VAL A 116 -3.26 9.17 -32.08
CA VAL A 116 -4.68 9.36 -31.78
C VAL A 116 -5.14 8.29 -30.80
N ASP A 117 -6.08 8.62 -29.91
CA ASP A 117 -6.67 7.65 -28.99
C ASP A 117 -7.61 6.69 -29.73
N MET A 118 -7.38 5.38 -29.56
CA MET A 118 -8.33 4.33 -29.95
C MET A 118 -9.56 4.33 -29.03
N LEU A 119 -9.34 4.71 -27.77
CA LEU A 119 -10.31 4.74 -26.71
C LEU A 119 -10.35 6.13 -26.08
N PRO A 120 -10.96 7.14 -26.72
CA PRO A 120 -11.21 8.43 -26.07
C PRO A 120 -12.01 8.27 -24.78
N ASP A 121 -11.90 9.18 -23.83
CA ASP A 121 -12.46 9.08 -22.47
C ASP A 121 -13.92 8.61 -22.41
N HIS A 122 -14.78 9.14 -23.28
CA HIS A 122 -16.19 8.74 -23.29
C HIS A 122 -16.39 7.28 -23.73
N VAL A 123 -15.57 6.78 -24.68
CA VAL A 123 -15.58 5.39 -25.12
C VAL A 123 -15.01 4.49 -24.04
N MET A 124 -13.86 4.88 -23.45
CA MET A 124 -13.23 4.17 -22.35
C MET A 124 -14.22 3.97 -21.21
N ARG A 125 -14.90 5.05 -20.80
CA ARG A 125 -15.92 5.02 -19.74
C ARG A 125 -17.07 4.08 -20.05
N ALA A 126 -17.60 4.14 -21.27
CA ALA A 126 -18.70 3.27 -21.70
C ALA A 126 -18.30 1.79 -21.68
N VAL A 127 -17.11 1.47 -22.20
CA VAL A 127 -16.57 0.09 -22.19
C VAL A 127 -16.38 -0.41 -20.77
N VAL A 128 -15.69 0.34 -19.91
CA VAL A 128 -15.40 -0.05 -18.54
C VAL A 128 -16.70 -0.22 -17.73
N SER A 129 -17.69 0.66 -17.93
CA SER A 129 -18.97 0.57 -17.22
C SER A 129 -19.83 -0.62 -17.65
N GLY A 130 -19.64 -1.12 -18.86
CA GLY A 130 -20.34 -2.30 -19.39
C GLY A 130 -19.67 -3.64 -19.05
N MET A 131 -18.47 -3.63 -18.43
CA MET A 131 -17.75 -4.85 -18.09
C MET A 131 -18.20 -5.40 -16.73
N SER A 132 -18.28 -6.72 -16.64
CA SER A 132 -18.64 -7.43 -15.40
C SER A 132 -17.58 -7.25 -14.31
N TYR A 133 -18.03 -7.18 -13.07
CA TYR A 133 -17.18 -7.20 -11.87
C TYR A 133 -16.73 -8.61 -11.48
N ASP A 134 -17.38 -9.65 -12.03
CA ASP A 134 -17.01 -11.04 -11.77
C ASP A 134 -15.67 -11.37 -12.47
N PRO A 135 -14.64 -11.75 -11.73
CA PRO A 135 -13.35 -12.13 -12.29
C PRO A 135 -13.44 -13.35 -13.23
N ASN A 136 -14.46 -14.18 -13.09
CA ASN A 136 -14.66 -15.39 -13.87
C ASN A 136 -15.57 -15.18 -15.12
N ASP A 137 -16.10 -13.97 -15.31
CA ASP A 137 -16.99 -13.71 -16.44
C ASP A 137 -16.23 -13.75 -17.77
N PRO A 138 -16.56 -14.70 -18.69
CA PRO A 138 -15.90 -14.80 -19.99
C PRO A 138 -16.11 -13.58 -20.88
N MET A 139 -17.17 -12.79 -20.66
CA MET A 139 -17.46 -11.57 -21.43
C MET A 139 -16.38 -10.51 -21.23
N ARG A 140 -15.73 -10.48 -20.08
CA ARG A 140 -14.57 -9.61 -19.83
C ARG A 140 -13.41 -9.91 -20.79
N LYS A 141 -13.05 -11.17 -20.95
CA LYS A 141 -12.00 -11.61 -21.89
C LYS A 141 -12.37 -11.25 -23.34
N LEU A 142 -13.62 -11.47 -23.71
CA LEU A 142 -14.14 -11.13 -25.02
C LEU A 142 -14.06 -9.63 -25.29
N ALA A 143 -14.38 -8.79 -24.29
CA ALA A 143 -14.24 -7.34 -24.42
C ALA A 143 -12.80 -6.92 -24.69
N PHE A 144 -11.83 -7.41 -23.92
CA PHE A 144 -10.41 -7.13 -24.15
C PHE A 144 -9.94 -7.65 -25.52
N LYS A 145 -10.36 -8.85 -25.89
CA LYS A 145 -10.01 -9.44 -27.18
C LYS A 145 -10.57 -8.67 -28.37
N THR A 146 -11.74 -8.05 -28.22
CA THR A 146 -12.34 -7.18 -29.23
C THR A 146 -11.45 -5.95 -29.48
N TRP A 147 -10.95 -5.30 -28.42
CA TRP A 147 -10.09 -4.14 -28.55
C TRP A 147 -8.67 -4.53 -28.98
N GLU A 148 -8.15 -5.67 -28.54
CA GLU A 148 -6.89 -6.22 -29.05
C GLU A 148 -6.95 -6.47 -30.55
N ASN A 149 -8.05 -7.03 -31.06
CA ASN A 149 -8.22 -7.27 -32.51
C ASN A 149 -8.28 -5.97 -33.33
N LYS A 150 -8.85 -4.91 -32.77
CA LYS A 150 -8.80 -3.57 -33.41
C LYS A 150 -7.37 -3.04 -33.47
N LEU A 151 -6.63 -3.15 -32.34
CA LEU A 151 -5.22 -2.77 -32.28
C LEU A 151 -4.37 -3.59 -33.26
N ALA A 152 -4.59 -4.91 -33.37
CA ALA A 152 -3.84 -5.80 -34.25
C ALA A 152 -3.95 -5.36 -35.73
N LYS A 153 -5.11 -4.87 -36.18
CA LYS A 153 -5.26 -4.32 -37.53
C LYS A 153 -4.36 -3.10 -37.73
N VAL A 154 -4.35 -2.18 -36.75
CA VAL A 154 -3.50 -0.98 -36.84
C VAL A 154 -2.00 -1.35 -36.83
N VAL A 155 -1.61 -2.31 -36.01
CA VAL A 155 -0.22 -2.82 -35.95
C VAL A 155 0.23 -3.40 -37.31
N ALA A 156 -0.67 -4.11 -38.01
CA ALA A 156 -0.38 -4.68 -39.33
C ALA A 156 -0.19 -3.60 -40.39
N ASP A 157 -1.04 -2.55 -40.37
CA ASP A 157 -1.14 -1.55 -41.45
C ASP A 157 -0.12 -0.40 -41.32
N ARG A 158 0.55 -0.23 -40.16
CA ARG A 158 1.46 0.90 -39.95
C ARG A 158 2.90 0.56 -40.29
N GLU A 159 3.62 1.54 -40.86
CA GLU A 159 5.06 1.46 -41.14
C GLU A 159 5.86 1.49 -39.82
N ARG A 160 5.45 2.36 -38.88
CA ARG A 160 6.03 2.42 -37.54
C ARG A 160 5.76 1.11 -36.80
N LYS A 161 6.81 0.45 -36.33
CA LYS A 161 6.69 -0.86 -35.67
C LYS A 161 7.02 -0.78 -34.19
N VAL A 162 6.25 -1.51 -33.39
CA VAL A 162 6.54 -1.75 -31.98
C VAL A 162 7.19 -3.12 -31.82
N THR A 163 8.41 -3.13 -31.32
CA THR A 163 9.18 -4.39 -31.13
C THR A 163 8.88 -5.06 -29.80
N ARG A 164 8.50 -4.30 -28.79
CA ARG A 164 8.17 -4.78 -27.45
C ARG A 164 7.34 -3.78 -26.66
N ILE A 165 6.45 -4.29 -25.82
CA ILE A 165 5.70 -3.54 -24.84
C ILE A 165 6.27 -3.87 -23.45
N ASN A 166 6.74 -2.86 -22.72
CA ASN A 166 7.30 -3.01 -21.38
C ASN A 166 6.32 -2.35 -20.40
N VAL A 167 5.78 -3.14 -19.47
CA VAL A 167 4.84 -2.65 -18.46
C VAL A 167 5.53 -2.64 -17.11
N ALA A 168 5.44 -1.51 -16.39
CA ALA A 168 5.79 -1.40 -14.97
C ALA A 168 4.51 -1.11 -14.18
N VAL A 169 4.38 -1.72 -13.01
CA VAL A 169 3.16 -1.60 -12.20
C VAL A 169 3.55 -1.28 -10.76
N PHE A 170 2.93 -0.23 -10.21
CA PHE A 170 3.11 0.15 -8.81
C PHE A 170 1.78 0.09 -8.09
N GLY A 171 1.82 -0.22 -6.78
CA GLY A 171 0.60 -0.21 -5.99
C GLY A 171 0.83 -0.04 -4.50
N PHE A 172 -0.15 0.54 -3.81
CA PHE A 172 -0.18 0.68 -2.37
C PHE A 172 -1.49 0.13 -1.80
N SER A 173 -1.43 -0.63 -0.69
CA SER A 173 -2.64 -1.11 -0.01
C SER A 173 -3.54 -1.94 -0.94
N ARG A 174 -4.85 -1.62 -1.04
CA ARG A 174 -5.76 -2.21 -2.04
C ARG A 174 -5.38 -1.85 -3.48
N GLY A 175 -4.64 -0.77 -3.70
CA GLY A 175 -4.00 -0.50 -5.00
C GLY A 175 -2.92 -1.53 -5.34
N ALA A 176 -2.16 -2.01 -4.34
CA ALA A 176 -1.21 -3.09 -4.54
C ALA A 176 -1.91 -4.43 -4.87
N ALA A 177 -3.05 -4.70 -4.24
CA ALA A 177 -3.90 -5.84 -4.61
C ALA A 177 -4.45 -5.70 -6.05
N ALA A 178 -4.89 -4.48 -6.44
CA ALA A 178 -5.34 -4.20 -7.80
C ALA A 178 -4.22 -4.37 -8.83
N ALA A 179 -2.98 -4.00 -8.49
CA ALA A 179 -1.80 -4.21 -9.33
C ALA A 179 -1.52 -5.71 -9.57
N ARG A 180 -1.68 -6.55 -8.54
CA ARG A 180 -1.57 -8.02 -8.68
C ARG A 180 -2.69 -8.58 -9.55
N ALA A 181 -3.94 -8.19 -9.29
CA ALA A 181 -5.08 -8.60 -10.09
C ALA A 181 -4.96 -8.14 -11.56
N PHE A 182 -4.45 -6.94 -11.81
CA PHE A 182 -4.15 -6.43 -13.14
C PHE A 182 -3.22 -7.38 -13.91
N ALA A 183 -2.15 -7.85 -13.28
CA ALA A 183 -1.21 -8.76 -13.92
C ALA A 183 -1.89 -10.07 -14.31
N HIS A 184 -2.67 -10.68 -13.41
CA HIS A 184 -3.43 -11.90 -13.70
C HIS A 184 -4.41 -11.68 -14.84
N TRP A 185 -5.19 -10.63 -14.81
CA TRP A 185 -6.21 -10.35 -15.82
C TRP A 185 -5.61 -9.96 -17.18
N LEU A 186 -4.45 -9.32 -17.19
CA LEU A 186 -3.71 -9.02 -18.41
C LEU A 186 -3.23 -10.32 -19.06
N PHE A 187 -2.49 -11.15 -18.35
CA PHE A 187 -1.93 -12.39 -18.90
C PHE A 187 -2.99 -13.42 -19.27
N GLU A 188 -4.17 -13.36 -18.66
CA GLU A 188 -5.28 -14.30 -18.91
C GLU A 188 -5.84 -14.24 -20.34
N PHE A 189 -5.84 -13.06 -20.97
CA PHE A 189 -6.38 -12.93 -22.34
C PHE A 189 -5.29 -12.86 -23.44
N LEU A 190 -4.03 -12.67 -23.06
CA LEU A 190 -2.92 -12.59 -24.01
C LEU A 190 -2.64 -13.93 -24.67
N ALA A 191 -2.31 -13.88 -25.95
CA ALA A 191 -1.77 -15.05 -26.65
C ALA A 191 -0.36 -15.35 -26.15
N GLN A 192 -0.03 -16.63 -26.03
CA GLN A 192 1.32 -17.08 -25.73
C GLN A 192 1.87 -17.91 -26.91
N LYS A 193 3.06 -17.54 -27.37
CA LYS A 193 3.77 -18.26 -28.41
C LYS A 193 5.24 -18.35 -28.05
N ASP A 194 5.79 -19.56 -28.07
CA ASP A 194 7.19 -19.88 -27.73
C ASP A 194 7.59 -19.33 -26.33
N GLY A 195 6.68 -19.43 -25.35
CA GLY A 195 6.87 -18.93 -24.00
C GLY A 195 6.74 -17.41 -23.84
N VAL A 196 6.48 -16.66 -24.92
CA VAL A 196 6.37 -15.21 -24.93
C VAL A 196 4.92 -14.78 -25.03
N HIS A 197 4.45 -13.95 -24.08
CA HIS A 197 3.15 -13.31 -24.13
C HIS A 197 3.10 -12.22 -25.20
N ARG A 198 1.99 -12.11 -25.90
CA ARG A 198 1.83 -11.16 -27.01
C ARG A 198 0.50 -10.41 -26.91
N LEU A 199 0.57 -9.11 -27.10
CA LEU A 199 -0.58 -8.21 -27.25
C LEU A 199 -0.61 -7.74 -28.70
N ALA A 200 -1.70 -8.04 -29.41
CA ALA A 200 -1.84 -7.71 -30.85
C ALA A 200 -0.63 -8.22 -31.70
N GLY A 201 -0.07 -9.36 -31.32
CA GLY A 201 1.13 -9.94 -31.97
C GLY A 201 2.47 -9.38 -31.46
N ILE A 202 2.49 -8.30 -30.70
CA ILE A 202 3.70 -7.67 -30.15
C ILE A 202 4.09 -8.36 -28.85
N PRO A 203 5.38 -8.72 -28.63
CA PRO A 203 5.86 -9.19 -27.34
C PRO A 203 5.56 -8.20 -26.22
N ILE A 204 4.95 -8.67 -25.13
CA ILE A 204 4.65 -7.86 -23.93
C ILE A 204 5.20 -8.54 -22.69
N ARG A 205 5.71 -7.75 -21.75
CA ARG A 205 6.19 -8.20 -20.45
C ARG A 205 5.82 -7.23 -19.35
N ILE A 206 5.63 -7.72 -18.13
CA ILE A 206 5.67 -6.91 -16.91
C ILE A 206 7.08 -7.07 -16.35
N HIS A 207 7.94 -6.08 -16.62
CA HIS A 207 9.34 -6.13 -16.23
C HIS A 207 9.59 -5.71 -14.80
N PHE A 208 8.69 -4.90 -14.23
CA PHE A 208 8.78 -4.45 -12.85
C PHE A 208 7.41 -4.36 -12.17
N MET A 209 7.34 -4.83 -10.93
CA MET A 209 6.19 -4.64 -10.04
C MET A 209 6.67 -4.15 -8.68
N GLY A 210 6.30 -2.92 -8.30
CA GLY A 210 6.63 -2.28 -7.02
C GLY A 210 5.41 -2.17 -6.12
N LEU A 211 5.43 -2.82 -4.96
CA LEU A 211 4.28 -2.91 -4.07
C LEU A 211 4.62 -2.34 -2.68
N PHE A 212 3.73 -1.54 -2.13
CA PHE A 212 3.77 -1.07 -0.75
C PHE A 212 2.62 -1.73 0.02
N ASP A 213 2.97 -2.51 1.01
CA ASP A 213 2.13 -3.09 2.05
C ASP A 213 0.76 -3.57 1.56
N THR A 214 0.75 -4.60 0.73
CA THR A 214 -0.44 -5.10 0.04
C THR A 214 -1.52 -5.56 1.01
N VAL A 215 -2.73 -5.02 0.88
CA VAL A 215 -3.92 -5.42 1.62
C VAL A 215 -5.02 -5.79 0.63
N ALA A 216 -5.46 -7.05 0.64
CA ALA A 216 -6.48 -7.54 -0.29
C ALA A 216 -7.91 -7.51 0.28
N ALA A 217 -8.14 -6.79 1.37
CA ALA A 217 -9.48 -6.69 1.99
C ALA A 217 -10.51 -6.04 1.05
N VAL A 218 -11.12 -6.89 0.20
CA VAL A 218 -12.12 -6.53 -0.82
C VAL A 218 -13.41 -7.29 -0.54
N GLY A 219 -14.54 -6.60 -0.59
CA GLY A 219 -15.85 -7.18 -0.25
C GLY A 219 -16.15 -7.08 1.24
N ILE A 220 -16.49 -8.21 1.88
CA ILE A 220 -16.78 -8.25 3.32
C ILE A 220 -15.43 -8.25 4.06
N PRO A 221 -15.19 -7.29 4.97
CA PRO A 221 -13.94 -7.24 5.73
C PRO A 221 -13.69 -8.54 6.51
N ASP A 222 -12.41 -8.95 6.62
CA ASP A 222 -11.90 -10.11 7.35
C ASP A 222 -12.30 -10.17 8.85
N GLY A 223 -13.06 -9.23 9.35
CA GLY A 223 -13.66 -9.23 10.70
C GLY A 223 -14.94 -10.06 10.85
N ILE A 224 -15.46 -10.70 9.78
CA ILE A 224 -16.67 -11.53 9.82
C ILE A 224 -16.26 -12.99 9.73
N PRO A 225 -16.68 -13.87 10.68
CA PRO A 225 -16.36 -15.29 10.63
C PRO A 225 -16.74 -15.93 9.29
N GLY A 226 -15.76 -16.54 8.61
CA GLY A 226 -15.95 -17.19 7.30
C GLY A 226 -15.73 -16.28 6.09
N ALA A 227 -15.35 -15.01 6.28
CA ALA A 227 -14.88 -14.12 5.21
C ALA A 227 -13.36 -13.98 5.29
N ASP A 228 -12.67 -14.29 4.19
CA ASP A 228 -11.20 -14.15 4.09
C ASP A 228 -10.76 -12.83 3.46
N GLY A 229 -11.70 -11.90 3.22
CA GLY A 229 -11.43 -10.61 2.60
C GLY A 229 -11.07 -10.65 1.11
N HIS A 230 -11.01 -11.84 0.50
CA HIS A 230 -10.59 -12.04 -0.90
C HIS A 230 -11.78 -12.09 -1.88
N GLY A 231 -12.77 -11.23 -1.67
CA GLY A 231 -13.92 -11.15 -2.56
C GLY A 231 -13.61 -10.51 -3.91
N SER A 232 -14.43 -10.84 -4.93
CA SER A 232 -14.38 -10.19 -6.25
C SER A 232 -12.96 -10.16 -6.86
N TRP A 233 -12.45 -8.99 -7.23
CA TRP A 233 -11.15 -8.81 -7.87
C TRP A 233 -9.95 -9.11 -6.97
N GLY A 234 -10.15 -9.22 -5.65
CA GLY A 234 -9.12 -9.61 -4.67
C GLY A 234 -8.83 -11.11 -4.57
N ALA A 235 -9.46 -11.96 -5.39
CA ALA A 235 -9.36 -13.42 -5.26
C ALA A 235 -8.02 -14.04 -5.66
N HIS A 236 -7.20 -13.36 -6.47
CA HIS A 236 -5.92 -13.89 -6.98
C HIS A 236 -4.76 -12.97 -6.59
N MET A 237 -4.21 -13.20 -5.41
CA MET A 237 -3.17 -12.34 -4.83
C MET A 237 -1.73 -12.86 -4.99
N ALA A 238 -1.53 -14.08 -5.47
CA ALA A 238 -0.20 -14.57 -5.79
C ALA A 238 0.47 -13.69 -6.87
N ILE A 239 1.77 -13.46 -6.75
CA ILE A 239 2.53 -12.77 -7.81
C ILE A 239 2.55 -13.68 -9.05
N HIS A 240 2.04 -13.16 -10.17
CA HIS A 240 1.99 -13.93 -11.42
C HIS A 240 3.40 -14.33 -11.87
N PRO A 241 3.63 -15.60 -12.25
CA PRO A 241 4.98 -16.10 -12.55
C PRO A 241 5.66 -15.43 -13.75
N ALA A 242 4.92 -14.79 -14.64
CA ALA A 242 5.46 -14.05 -15.78
C ALA A 242 5.96 -12.64 -15.44
N ILE A 243 5.85 -12.20 -14.17
CA ILE A 243 6.44 -10.94 -13.72
C ILE A 243 7.94 -11.15 -13.52
N GLU A 244 8.77 -10.34 -14.21
CA GLU A 244 10.21 -10.52 -14.19
C GLU A 244 10.85 -10.10 -12.86
N GLN A 245 10.42 -8.96 -12.30
CA GLN A 245 10.91 -8.46 -11.02
C GLN A 245 9.75 -7.96 -10.16
N CYS A 246 9.65 -8.45 -8.92
CA CYS A 246 8.71 -7.95 -7.92
C CYS A 246 9.47 -7.50 -6.68
N VAL A 247 9.19 -6.26 -6.24
CA VAL A 247 9.69 -5.67 -5.00
C VAL A 247 8.49 -5.31 -4.14
N HIS A 248 8.44 -5.84 -2.92
CA HIS A 248 7.34 -5.61 -1.98
C HIS A 248 7.86 -5.08 -0.65
N PHE A 249 7.47 -3.88 -0.30
CA PHE A 249 7.80 -3.22 0.98
C PHE A 249 6.64 -3.37 1.95
N ILE A 250 6.92 -3.85 3.16
CA ILE A 250 5.92 -4.22 4.16
C ILE A 250 6.11 -3.47 5.47
N ALA A 251 5.01 -3.18 6.15
CA ALA A 251 5.00 -2.48 7.42
C ALA A 251 5.19 -3.43 8.60
N LEU A 252 6.15 -3.11 9.49
CA LEU A 252 6.48 -3.93 10.67
C LEU A 252 5.46 -3.80 11.80
N HIS A 253 4.77 -2.66 11.91
CA HIS A 253 4.02 -2.31 13.12
C HIS A 253 2.51 -2.16 12.90
N GLU A 254 1.96 -2.49 11.71
CA GLU A 254 0.52 -2.34 11.44
C GLU A 254 -0.34 -3.19 12.41
N GLN A 255 -1.30 -2.54 13.08
CA GLN A 255 -2.11 -3.13 14.15
C GLN A 255 -3.59 -3.29 13.80
N ARG A 256 -4.07 -2.71 12.69
CA ARG A 256 -5.49 -2.80 12.31
C ARG A 256 -5.85 -4.20 11.85
N GLY A 257 -6.94 -4.74 12.37
CA GLY A 257 -7.44 -6.07 12.04
C GLY A 257 -7.90 -6.23 10.61
N SER A 258 -8.44 -5.17 10.04
CA SER A 258 -8.91 -5.13 8.66
C SER A 258 -7.80 -4.86 7.63
N PHE A 259 -6.51 -4.92 8.06
CA PHE A 259 -5.34 -4.73 7.19
C PHE A 259 -4.44 -5.99 7.19
N PRO A 260 -4.97 -7.17 6.82
CA PRO A 260 -4.13 -8.35 6.66
C PRO A 260 -3.08 -8.10 5.58
N LEU A 261 -1.91 -8.71 5.74
CA LEU A 261 -0.81 -8.56 4.79
C LEU A 261 -0.82 -9.72 3.77
N GLU A 262 -0.88 -9.37 2.51
CA GLU A 262 -0.63 -10.31 1.43
C GLU A 262 0.87 -10.48 1.19
N MET A 263 1.40 -11.64 1.49
CA MET A 263 2.80 -11.94 1.21
C MET A 263 3.06 -12.03 -0.30
N ALA A 264 4.28 -11.79 -0.71
CA ALA A 264 4.68 -11.86 -2.12
C ALA A 264 5.89 -12.79 -2.28
N ARG A 265 5.96 -13.51 -3.41
CA ARG A 265 7.21 -14.11 -3.86
C ARG A 265 8.08 -13.01 -4.46
N GLY A 266 9.38 -13.04 -4.20
CA GLY A 266 10.33 -12.04 -4.68
C GLY A 266 11.02 -11.29 -3.55
N LYS A 267 11.55 -10.11 -3.84
CA LYS A 267 12.25 -9.29 -2.86
C LYS A 267 11.23 -8.63 -1.93
N GLN A 268 11.18 -9.06 -0.68
CA GLN A 268 10.40 -8.40 0.36
C GLN A 268 11.34 -7.68 1.32
N VAL A 269 11.02 -6.45 1.65
CA VAL A 269 11.76 -5.62 2.61
C VAL A 269 10.78 -5.08 3.64
N ALA A 270 11.08 -5.30 4.91
CA ALA A 270 10.29 -4.82 6.02
C ALA A 270 10.82 -3.46 6.51
N TYR A 271 9.92 -2.48 6.59
CA TYR A 271 10.23 -1.13 7.08
C TYR A 271 9.56 -0.89 8.43
N PRO A 272 10.23 -0.17 9.33
CA PRO A 272 9.58 0.26 10.56
C PRO A 272 8.41 1.20 10.22
N GLY A 273 7.37 1.14 11.03
CA GLY A 273 6.19 1.97 10.85
C GLY A 273 4.92 1.18 10.58
N MET A 274 3.83 1.91 10.49
CA MET A 274 2.49 1.43 10.14
C MET A 274 2.31 1.46 8.62
N HIS A 275 1.18 1.00 8.16
CA HIS A 275 0.78 0.93 6.75
C HIS A 275 1.12 2.21 5.95
N SER A 276 0.68 3.36 6.45
CA SER A 276 0.92 4.65 5.78
C SER A 276 2.29 5.27 6.11
N ASP A 277 3.03 4.74 7.09
CA ASP A 277 4.45 5.08 7.25
C ASP A 277 5.32 4.41 6.17
N VAL A 278 4.82 3.34 5.55
CA VAL A 278 5.50 2.64 4.45
C VAL A 278 4.97 3.09 3.08
N GLY A 279 3.66 3.21 2.94
CA GLY A 279 3.03 3.57 1.66
C GLY A 279 2.81 5.07 1.43
N GLY A 280 3.06 5.91 2.43
CA GLY A 280 2.70 7.32 2.41
C GLY A 280 1.24 7.58 2.81
N GLY A 281 0.88 8.85 2.93
CA GLY A 281 -0.49 9.27 3.26
C GLY A 281 -0.65 9.97 4.60
N TYR A 282 0.35 9.98 5.48
CA TYR A 282 0.39 10.89 6.62
C TYR A 282 0.93 12.25 6.22
N ARG A 283 0.39 13.31 6.83
CA ARG A 283 0.93 14.67 6.71
C ARG A 283 2.08 14.87 7.69
N PRO A 284 3.01 15.79 7.40
CA PRO A 284 3.94 16.27 8.41
C PRO A 284 3.19 16.80 9.63
N GLY A 285 3.58 16.33 10.82
CA GLY A 285 2.97 16.74 12.07
C GLY A 285 1.67 16.04 12.44
N ASP A 286 1.14 15.13 11.61
CA ASP A 286 0.03 14.26 12.01
C ASP A 286 0.41 13.50 13.29
N GLN A 287 -0.47 13.51 14.27
CA GLN A 287 -0.22 12.97 15.62
C GLN A 287 1.03 13.55 16.31
N GLY A 288 1.52 14.74 15.89
CA GLY A 288 2.75 15.36 16.38
C GLY A 288 4.05 14.62 15.99
N LYS A 289 3.96 13.73 14.99
CA LYS A 289 5.09 12.96 14.42
C LYS A 289 5.67 13.65 13.20
N ALA A 290 6.85 13.23 12.79
CA ALA A 290 7.51 13.72 11.58
C ALA A 290 7.47 15.26 11.48
N MET A 291 7.80 15.92 12.58
CA MET A 291 7.75 17.39 12.66
C MET A 291 8.75 18.03 11.70
N PRO A 292 8.33 19.03 10.94
CA PRO A 292 9.22 19.69 9.99
C PRO A 292 10.33 20.44 10.72
N ASP A 293 11.58 20.03 10.46
CA ASP A 293 12.75 20.79 10.84
C ASP A 293 13.19 21.66 9.64
N TRP A 294 13.34 22.96 9.84
CA TRP A 294 13.83 23.88 8.80
C TRP A 294 13.03 23.86 7.48
N GLY A 295 11.72 23.62 7.54
CA GLY A 295 10.85 23.57 6.37
C GLY A 295 10.86 22.26 5.58
N LEU A 296 11.63 21.27 6.04
CA LEU A 296 11.66 19.92 5.48
C LEU A 296 10.91 18.96 6.39
N SER A 297 10.11 18.08 5.80
CA SER A 297 9.33 17.08 6.54
C SER A 297 10.07 15.75 6.59
N PRO A 298 10.50 15.28 7.76
CA PRO A 298 11.17 13.99 7.91
C PRO A 298 10.16 12.85 8.01
N GLN A 299 9.32 12.65 7.01
CA GLN A 299 8.34 11.55 7.00
C GLN A 299 9.02 10.19 6.82
N LEU A 300 8.65 9.23 7.67
CA LEU A 300 9.20 7.87 7.61
C LEU A 300 9.01 7.21 6.22
N SER A 301 7.89 7.52 5.56
CA SER A 301 7.55 7.01 4.23
C SER A 301 8.51 7.46 3.11
N GLN A 302 9.36 8.45 3.34
CA GLN A 302 10.35 8.90 2.35
C GLN A 302 11.46 7.87 2.14
N ILE A 303 11.82 7.09 3.16
CA ILE A 303 12.82 6.03 3.01
C ILE A 303 12.33 4.95 2.03
N PRO A 304 11.18 4.28 2.22
CA PRO A 304 10.68 3.33 1.25
C PRO A 304 10.35 3.95 -0.12
N LEU A 305 10.01 5.25 -0.18
CA LEU A 305 9.85 5.94 -1.48
C LEU A 305 11.15 5.94 -2.27
N ILE A 306 12.24 6.40 -1.67
CA ILE A 306 13.57 6.49 -2.31
C ILE A 306 14.08 5.10 -2.71
N ASP A 307 13.93 4.13 -1.83
CA ASP A 307 14.36 2.74 -2.10
C ASP A 307 13.55 2.11 -3.25
N MET A 308 12.24 2.38 -3.35
CA MET A 308 11.41 1.91 -4.46
C MET A 308 11.76 2.62 -5.76
N HIS A 309 11.98 3.92 -5.72
CA HIS A 309 12.44 4.70 -6.87
C HIS A 309 13.78 4.14 -7.42
N HIS A 310 14.74 3.91 -6.55
CA HIS A 310 16.01 3.31 -6.93
C HIS A 310 15.84 1.91 -7.53
N ALA A 311 15.03 1.05 -6.88
CA ALA A 311 14.75 -0.29 -7.38
C ALA A 311 14.09 -0.27 -8.77
N ALA A 312 13.18 0.67 -8.99
CA ALA A 312 12.49 0.85 -10.26
C ALA A 312 13.43 1.37 -11.37
N LEU A 313 14.29 2.33 -11.07
CA LEU A 313 15.34 2.79 -12.01
C LEU A 313 16.26 1.62 -12.42
N VAL A 314 16.74 0.84 -11.46
CA VAL A 314 17.57 -0.36 -11.73
C VAL A 314 16.78 -1.39 -12.55
N GLY A 315 15.46 -1.51 -12.32
CA GLY A 315 14.55 -2.36 -13.09
C GLY A 315 14.25 -1.83 -14.51
N GLY A 316 14.75 -0.66 -14.87
CA GLY A 316 14.55 -0.07 -16.21
C GLY A 316 13.24 0.66 -16.40
N VAL A 317 12.58 1.06 -15.31
CA VAL A 317 11.38 1.90 -15.36
C VAL A 317 11.77 3.33 -15.73
N PRO A 318 11.07 4.00 -16.67
CA PRO A 318 11.40 5.35 -17.10
C PRO A 318 10.97 6.38 -16.03
N LEU A 319 11.81 6.56 -15.03
CA LEU A 319 11.66 7.57 -13.99
C LEU A 319 12.74 8.66 -14.15
N LEU A 320 12.47 9.85 -13.64
CA LEU A 320 13.48 10.89 -13.50
C LEU A 320 14.63 10.39 -12.62
N SER A 321 15.85 10.71 -12.98
CA SER A 321 17.02 10.43 -12.15
C SER A 321 17.00 11.24 -10.86
N SER A 322 17.85 10.88 -9.90
CA SER A 322 17.98 11.65 -8.66
C SER A 322 18.37 13.11 -8.90
N ASP A 323 19.20 13.36 -9.92
CA ASP A 323 19.63 14.72 -10.26
C ASP A 323 18.47 15.52 -10.87
N GLU A 324 17.70 14.95 -11.79
CA GLU A 324 16.51 15.56 -12.38
C GLU A 324 15.43 15.84 -11.32
N ILE A 325 15.25 14.95 -10.32
CA ILE A 325 14.34 15.19 -9.19
C ILE A 325 14.75 16.43 -8.41
N GLN A 326 16.05 16.70 -8.23
CA GLN A 326 16.53 17.88 -7.50
C GLN A 326 16.29 19.19 -8.25
N GLU A 327 16.09 19.17 -9.57
CA GLU A 327 15.76 20.34 -10.38
C GLU A 327 14.31 20.83 -10.15
N ASP A 328 13.40 19.94 -9.71
CA ASP A 328 12.03 20.31 -9.35
C ASP A 328 11.89 20.47 -7.82
N PRO A 329 11.63 21.69 -7.29
CA PRO A 329 11.54 21.91 -5.85
C PRO A 329 10.43 21.12 -5.15
N GLY A 330 9.37 20.72 -5.87
CA GLY A 330 8.29 19.90 -5.35
C GLY A 330 8.73 18.45 -5.17
N LEU A 331 9.33 17.88 -6.20
CA LEU A 331 9.89 16.52 -6.18
C LEU A 331 11.06 16.43 -5.20
N ALA A 332 11.98 17.41 -5.22
CA ALA A 332 13.11 17.46 -4.30
C ALA A 332 12.66 17.36 -2.83
N ARG A 333 11.59 18.09 -2.45
CA ARG A 333 11.01 17.97 -1.11
C ARG A 333 10.37 16.61 -0.84
N ALA A 334 9.64 16.07 -1.81
CA ALA A 334 8.98 14.76 -1.67
C ALA A 334 9.98 13.62 -1.49
N PHE A 335 11.14 13.70 -2.16
CA PHE A 335 12.21 12.70 -2.13
C PHE A 335 13.33 13.05 -1.13
N HIS A 336 13.18 14.11 -0.35
CA HIS A 336 14.17 14.45 0.68
C HIS A 336 14.04 13.53 1.89
N CYS A 337 15.18 13.00 2.34
CA CYS A 337 15.24 12.22 3.58
C CYS A 337 16.22 12.91 4.54
N SER A 338 15.73 13.32 5.73
CA SER A 338 16.57 14.03 6.68
C SER A 338 17.66 13.11 7.27
N PRO A 339 18.87 13.63 7.51
CA PRO A 339 19.95 12.85 8.13
C PRO A 339 19.58 12.27 9.51
N ASP A 340 18.77 12.99 10.32
CA ASP A 340 18.32 12.49 11.64
C ASP A 340 17.36 11.32 11.50
N LEU A 341 16.46 11.35 10.51
CA LEU A 341 15.59 10.23 10.21
C LEU A 341 16.38 8.99 9.78
N ILE A 342 17.34 9.17 8.86
CA ILE A 342 18.20 8.08 8.39
C ILE A 342 18.99 7.47 9.56
N ALA A 343 19.62 8.31 10.39
CA ALA A 343 20.37 7.86 11.57
C ALA A 343 19.45 7.09 12.54
N THR A 344 18.26 7.64 12.84
CA THR A 344 17.30 7.01 13.76
C THR A 344 16.85 5.63 13.27
N VAL A 345 16.57 5.49 11.97
CA VAL A 345 16.17 4.21 11.38
C VAL A 345 17.33 3.22 11.34
N ASN A 346 18.54 3.67 11.03
CA ASN A 346 19.75 2.82 11.06
C ASN A 346 20.04 2.30 12.49
N ASP A 347 19.92 3.16 13.50
CA ASP A 347 20.07 2.79 14.90
C ASP A 347 19.01 1.77 15.34
N PHE A 348 17.77 1.95 14.88
CA PHE A 348 16.70 0.97 15.08
C PHE A 348 17.05 -0.38 14.46
N TYR A 349 17.48 -0.40 13.21
CA TYR A 349 17.87 -1.62 12.51
C TYR A 349 19.04 -2.33 13.22
N ALA A 350 20.09 -1.59 13.59
CA ALA A 350 21.22 -2.15 14.31
C ALA A 350 20.80 -2.75 15.65
N THR A 351 19.95 -2.05 16.39
CA THR A 351 19.44 -2.49 17.71
C THR A 351 18.58 -3.75 17.60
N CYS A 352 17.75 -3.85 16.57
CA CYS A 352 16.86 -4.99 16.34
C CYS A 352 17.54 -6.16 15.59
N GLY A 353 18.80 -6.01 15.19
CA GLY A 353 19.50 -7.02 14.38
C GLY A 353 18.91 -7.20 12.98
N ILE A 354 18.29 -6.16 12.44
CA ILE A 354 17.73 -6.13 11.08
C ILE A 354 18.79 -5.55 10.15
N ALA A 355 19.20 -6.31 9.14
CA ALA A 355 19.99 -5.73 8.06
C ALA A 355 19.06 -4.97 7.11
N PRO A 356 19.28 -3.67 6.85
CA PRO A 356 18.46 -2.86 5.94
C PRO A 356 18.36 -3.46 4.54
N SER A 357 19.41 -4.14 4.13
CA SER A 357 19.55 -4.85 2.86
C SER A 357 19.42 -6.34 2.96
N ALA A 358 18.75 -6.88 3.99
CA ALA A 358 18.57 -8.33 4.11
C ALA A 358 17.83 -8.84 2.87
N THR A 359 18.57 -8.79 1.79
CA THR A 359 18.26 -9.32 0.48
C THR A 359 17.88 -10.77 0.65
N GLY A 360 16.61 -11.09 0.43
CA GLY A 360 16.19 -12.43 0.14
C GLY A 360 15.79 -13.32 1.30
N LYS A 361 15.74 -12.86 2.55
CA LYS A 361 14.99 -13.59 3.57
C LYS A 361 13.59 -12.98 3.66
N PRO A 362 12.53 -13.73 3.32
CA PRO A 362 11.17 -13.25 3.53
C PRO A 362 11.03 -12.90 5.01
N ALA A 363 10.36 -11.77 5.33
CA ALA A 363 9.98 -11.47 6.69
C ALA A 363 9.14 -12.63 7.20
N THR A 364 9.65 -13.35 8.19
CA THR A 364 8.91 -14.45 8.79
C THR A 364 7.84 -13.90 9.72
N GLN A 365 6.78 -14.67 9.94
CA GLN A 365 5.76 -14.32 10.92
C GLN A 365 6.39 -14.03 12.30
N ALA A 366 7.31 -14.86 12.76
CA ALA A 366 8.01 -14.68 14.04
C ALA A 366 8.77 -13.34 14.12
N PHE A 367 9.37 -12.91 13.01
CA PHE A 367 10.05 -11.62 12.91
C PHE A 367 9.08 -10.44 13.10
N LEU A 368 7.94 -10.48 12.41
CA LEU A 368 6.91 -9.43 12.50
C LEU A 368 6.22 -9.45 13.89
N GLU A 369 6.04 -10.63 14.50
CA GLU A 369 5.53 -10.77 15.85
C GLU A 369 6.47 -10.10 16.89
N ALA A 370 7.78 -10.23 16.73
CA ALA A 370 8.74 -9.60 17.62
C ALA A 370 8.64 -8.06 17.62
N HIS A 371 8.39 -7.45 16.44
CA HIS A 371 8.18 -6.01 16.35
C HIS A 371 6.83 -5.56 16.91
N THR A 372 5.81 -6.41 16.82
CA THR A 372 4.54 -6.19 17.52
C THR A 372 4.76 -6.11 19.04
N HIS A 373 5.60 -6.99 19.60
CA HIS A 373 5.94 -6.94 21.03
C HIS A 373 6.61 -5.62 21.44
N GLN A 374 7.59 -5.16 20.67
CA GLN A 374 8.27 -3.87 20.92
C GLN A 374 7.28 -2.70 20.89
N TYR A 375 6.41 -2.68 19.90
CA TYR A 375 5.38 -1.63 19.77
C TYR A 375 4.43 -1.62 20.98
N LEU A 376 3.95 -2.79 21.41
CA LEU A 376 3.06 -2.89 22.56
C LEU A 376 3.78 -2.52 23.89
N GLN A 377 5.05 -2.88 24.06
CA GLN A 377 5.86 -2.45 25.20
C GLN A 377 6.00 -0.93 25.25
N TRP A 378 6.33 -0.31 24.12
CA TRP A 378 6.37 1.17 24.03
C TRP A 378 5.01 1.77 24.41
N ARG A 379 3.93 1.26 23.83
CA ARG A 379 2.57 1.75 24.08
C ARG A 379 2.13 1.58 25.54
N SER A 380 2.47 0.46 26.14
CA SER A 380 2.25 0.25 27.59
C SER A 380 2.96 1.30 28.44
N GLY A 381 4.16 1.70 28.05
CA GLY A 381 4.92 2.77 28.67
C GLY A 381 4.22 4.14 28.70
N LEU A 382 3.26 4.39 27.79
CA LEU A 382 2.49 5.65 27.80
C LEU A 382 1.53 5.77 28.99
N HIS A 383 1.31 4.71 29.75
CA HIS A 383 0.45 4.68 30.92
C HIS A 383 1.22 4.65 32.26
N LEU A 384 2.56 4.62 32.21
CA LEU A 384 3.38 4.60 33.43
C LEU A 384 3.41 5.98 34.10
N PRO A 385 3.46 6.03 35.44
CA PRO A 385 3.64 7.29 36.16
C PRO A 385 4.86 8.07 35.65
N GLY A 386 4.68 9.34 35.34
CA GLY A 386 5.73 10.21 34.81
C GLY A 386 6.00 10.09 33.32
N GLN A 387 5.49 9.07 32.66
CA GLN A 387 5.64 8.83 31.21
C GLN A 387 4.29 8.84 30.47
N ALA A 388 3.24 9.30 31.12
CA ALA A 388 1.90 9.38 30.56
C ALA A 388 1.87 10.10 29.19
N LEU A 389 0.93 9.70 28.34
CA LEU A 389 0.78 10.22 26.99
C LEU A 389 0.90 11.73 26.90
N GLU A 390 0.23 12.46 27.80
CA GLU A 390 0.17 13.92 27.79
C GLU A 390 1.54 14.58 28.02
N ARG A 391 2.52 13.85 28.58
CA ARG A 391 3.89 14.34 28.80
C ARG A 391 4.82 14.06 27.63
N ARG A 392 4.38 13.26 26.67
CA ARG A 392 5.18 12.94 25.48
C ARG A 392 5.25 14.14 24.54
N ARG A 393 6.44 14.40 23.99
CA ARG A 393 6.67 15.53 23.07
C ARG A 393 5.76 15.48 21.85
N PHE A 394 5.56 14.30 21.26
CA PHE A 394 4.67 14.15 20.10
C PHE A 394 3.23 14.53 20.44
N TYR A 395 2.69 14.14 21.59
CA TYR A 395 1.36 14.54 22.02
C TYR A 395 1.23 16.05 22.22
N GLN A 396 2.22 16.69 22.85
CA GLN A 396 2.23 18.13 23.06
C GLN A 396 2.32 18.95 21.77
N ARG A 397 2.95 18.38 20.73
CA ARG A 397 3.09 18.97 19.39
C ARG A 397 1.89 18.69 18.49
N ALA A 398 1.14 17.63 18.76
CA ALA A 398 -0.03 17.23 18.00
C ALA A 398 -1.10 18.31 18.03
N ARG A 399 -1.84 18.45 16.94
CA ARG A 399 -2.99 19.35 16.87
C ARG A 399 -3.99 18.99 17.97
N LYS A 400 -4.57 20.00 18.62
CA LYS A 400 -5.54 19.78 19.71
C LYS A 400 -6.73 18.98 19.21
N ASP A 401 -7.22 19.30 18.03
CA ASP A 401 -8.29 18.62 17.33
C ASP A 401 -7.85 18.40 15.86
N PRO A 402 -7.95 17.18 15.29
CA PRO A 402 -8.43 15.95 15.96
C PRO A 402 -7.34 15.13 16.68
N ASP A 403 -6.04 15.39 16.47
CA ASP A 403 -4.96 14.43 16.78
C ASP A 403 -4.87 14.07 18.27
N GLN A 404 -4.92 15.07 19.17
CA GLN A 404 -4.84 14.80 20.62
C GLN A 404 -6.08 14.04 21.12
N ILE A 405 -7.25 14.28 20.50
CA ILE A 405 -8.48 13.55 20.82
C ILE A 405 -8.31 12.09 20.42
N ASP A 406 -7.88 11.84 19.18
CA ASP A 406 -7.70 10.49 18.64
C ASP A 406 -6.62 9.71 19.39
N LEU A 407 -5.51 10.35 19.76
CA LEU A 407 -4.44 9.75 20.57
C LEU A 407 -4.92 9.36 21.97
N ARG A 408 -5.76 10.17 22.62
CA ARG A 408 -6.37 9.84 23.93
C ARG A 408 -7.33 8.66 23.79
N GLU A 409 -8.23 8.69 22.81
CA GLU A 409 -9.14 7.56 22.56
C GLU A 409 -8.37 6.26 22.32
N GLY A 410 -7.30 6.30 21.51
CA GLY A 410 -6.44 5.15 21.30
C GLY A 410 -5.74 4.65 22.56
N ALA A 411 -5.32 5.56 23.45
CA ALA A 411 -4.73 5.20 24.73
C ALA A 411 -5.76 4.58 25.70
N GLU A 412 -6.98 5.11 25.74
CA GLU A 412 -8.08 4.56 26.54
C GLU A 412 -8.53 3.19 26.03
N ASP A 413 -8.60 2.99 24.72
CA ASP A 413 -8.89 1.71 24.09
C ASP A 413 -7.85 0.65 24.49
N PHE A 414 -6.56 0.98 24.36
CA PHE A 414 -5.47 0.11 24.81
C PHE A 414 -5.58 -0.26 26.28
N ALA A 415 -5.73 0.73 27.16
CA ALA A 415 -5.80 0.49 28.60
C ALA A 415 -7.03 -0.35 29.01
N THR A 416 -8.16 -0.12 28.35
CA THR A 416 -9.40 -0.86 28.60
C THR A 416 -9.26 -2.32 28.20
N HIS A 417 -8.69 -2.59 27.03
CA HIS A 417 -8.41 -3.96 26.60
C HIS A 417 -7.42 -4.67 27.47
N HIS A 418 -6.30 -4.02 27.76
CA HIS A 418 -5.29 -4.60 28.64
C HIS A 418 -5.90 -5.05 29.95
N ARG A 419 -6.73 -4.18 30.61
CA ARG A 419 -7.42 -4.54 31.85
C ARG A 419 -8.35 -5.73 31.67
N SER A 420 -9.17 -5.74 30.61
CA SER A 420 -10.11 -6.82 30.32
C SER A 420 -9.42 -8.16 30.10
N LEU A 421 -8.33 -8.17 29.34
CA LEU A 421 -7.55 -9.38 29.08
C LEU A 421 -6.85 -9.89 30.34
N ARG A 422 -6.29 -8.99 31.16
CA ARG A 422 -5.70 -9.40 32.47
C ARG A 422 -6.75 -10.00 33.41
N VAL A 423 -7.97 -9.50 33.43
CA VAL A 423 -9.07 -10.09 34.21
C VAL A 423 -9.42 -11.48 33.67
N ALA A 424 -9.49 -11.64 32.35
CA ALA A 424 -9.79 -12.93 31.71
C ALA A 424 -8.71 -14.00 31.95
N MET A 425 -7.47 -13.61 32.20
CA MET A 425 -6.36 -14.52 32.53
C MET A 425 -6.30 -14.93 34.01
N ARG A 426 -7.02 -14.26 34.90
CA ARG A 426 -7.02 -14.67 36.33
C ARG A 426 -7.69 -16.02 36.48
N PRO A 427 -7.13 -16.92 37.29
CA PRO A 427 -7.81 -18.17 37.63
C PRO A 427 -9.18 -17.84 38.25
N PRO A 428 -10.22 -18.63 37.96
CA PRO A 428 -11.52 -18.44 38.59
C PRO A 428 -11.37 -18.51 40.12
N ILE A 429 -11.89 -17.51 40.82
CA ILE A 429 -11.93 -17.52 42.27
C ILE A 429 -12.84 -18.69 42.66
N PRO A 430 -12.36 -19.67 43.46
CA PRO A 430 -13.24 -20.71 43.92
C PRO A 430 -14.37 -20.08 44.71
N ALA A 431 -15.61 -20.23 44.26
CA ALA A 431 -16.76 -19.84 45.06
C ALA A 431 -16.76 -20.67 46.32
N GLY A 432 -16.49 -20.05 47.46
CA GLY A 432 -16.52 -20.69 48.76
C GLY A 432 -17.88 -21.30 49.02
N GLY A 433 -17.95 -22.64 49.15
CA GLY A 433 -19.04 -23.39 49.72
C GLY A 433 -20.22 -23.68 48.82
N ARG A 434 -20.15 -24.75 48.12
CA ARG A 434 -21.05 -25.82 47.75
C ARG A 434 -20.71 -26.36 46.36
N VAL A 435 -20.37 -27.62 46.31
CA VAL A 435 -20.02 -28.35 45.12
C VAL A 435 -21.28 -28.56 44.29
N GLY A 436 -21.42 -27.72 43.27
CA GLY A 436 -22.26 -27.98 42.12
C GLY A 436 -21.35 -27.84 40.89
N PRO A 437 -21.62 -28.54 39.77
CA PRO A 437 -20.77 -28.39 38.56
C PRO A 437 -21.01 -27.01 37.93
N SER A 438 -20.29 -26.02 38.48
CA SER A 438 -20.21 -24.71 37.83
C SER A 438 -19.24 -24.87 36.65
N ILE A 439 -19.78 -25.04 35.47
CA ILE A 439 -19.01 -24.84 34.25
C ILE A 439 -18.72 -23.33 34.20
N ALA A 440 -17.63 -22.92 34.83
CA ALA A 440 -17.06 -21.60 34.67
C ALA A 440 -16.50 -21.53 33.23
N ILE A 441 -17.30 -21.06 32.30
CA ILE A 441 -16.82 -20.62 30.98
C ILE A 441 -16.06 -19.32 31.22
N ALA A 442 -14.83 -19.44 31.71
CA ALA A 442 -13.89 -18.32 31.64
C ALA A 442 -13.65 -18.05 30.14
N PRO A 443 -13.75 -16.81 29.68
CA PRO A 443 -13.33 -16.48 28.31
C PRO A 443 -11.86 -16.89 28.19
N ARG A 444 -11.57 -17.94 27.42
CA ARG A 444 -10.21 -18.40 27.20
C ARG A 444 -9.53 -17.36 26.32
N VAL A 445 -8.58 -16.65 26.91
CA VAL A 445 -7.61 -15.87 26.15
C VAL A 445 -6.84 -16.87 25.28
N ASP A 446 -6.79 -16.64 23.98
CA ASP A 446 -6.07 -17.52 23.06
C ASP A 446 -4.55 -17.45 23.30
N ALA A 447 -3.81 -18.44 22.80
CA ALA A 447 -2.37 -18.55 23.02
C ALA A 447 -1.60 -17.36 22.41
N ALA A 448 -2.07 -16.75 21.33
CA ALA A 448 -1.45 -15.61 20.71
C ALA A 448 -1.58 -14.37 21.60
N THR A 449 -2.79 -14.09 22.07
CA THR A 449 -3.06 -12.99 23.01
C THR A 449 -2.31 -13.19 24.33
N ALA A 450 -2.20 -14.42 24.83
CA ALA A 450 -1.41 -14.72 26.04
C ALA A 450 0.08 -14.39 25.84
N ARG A 451 0.67 -14.71 24.68
CA ARG A 451 2.06 -14.33 24.35
C ARG A 451 2.25 -12.81 24.31
N LEU A 452 1.31 -12.07 23.74
CA LEU A 452 1.35 -10.60 23.70
C LEU A 452 1.32 -9.99 25.10
N LEU A 453 0.47 -10.51 26.00
CA LEU A 453 0.41 -10.06 27.39
C LEU A 453 1.70 -10.37 28.13
N ALA A 454 2.25 -11.58 27.96
CA ALA A 454 3.53 -11.97 28.56
C ALA A 454 4.69 -11.07 28.07
N ALA A 455 4.69 -10.67 26.80
CA ALA A 455 5.67 -9.74 26.23
C ALA A 455 5.62 -8.35 26.88
N LEU A 456 4.44 -7.86 27.26
CA LEU A 456 4.29 -6.59 27.98
C LEU A 456 4.85 -6.65 29.41
N GLU A 457 4.78 -7.79 30.04
CA GLU A 457 5.23 -8.02 31.41
C GLU A 457 6.71 -8.45 31.49
N ALA A 458 7.35 -8.66 30.32
CA ALA A 458 8.74 -9.03 30.25
C ALA A 458 9.64 -7.91 30.82
N PRO A 459 10.60 -8.27 31.70
CA PRO A 459 11.52 -7.27 32.24
C PRO A 459 12.47 -6.76 31.16
N GLY A 460 12.56 -5.46 31.04
CA GLY A 460 13.52 -4.81 30.17
C GLY A 460 13.00 -3.45 29.66
N ALA A 461 13.85 -2.44 29.72
CA ALA A 461 13.56 -1.18 29.08
C ALA A 461 13.80 -1.33 27.57
N LEU A 462 12.91 -0.79 26.76
CA LEU A 462 13.15 -0.70 25.32
C LEU A 462 14.41 0.14 25.07
N PRO A 463 15.22 -0.21 24.08
CA PRO A 463 16.38 0.59 23.67
C PRO A 463 16.01 2.03 23.32
N PRO A 464 16.88 3.01 23.60
CA PRO A 464 16.60 4.42 23.28
C PRO A 464 16.28 4.69 21.80
N SER A 465 16.91 3.96 20.87
CA SER A 465 16.65 4.05 19.43
C SER A 465 15.21 3.63 19.08
N VAL A 466 14.69 2.59 19.72
CA VAL A 466 13.30 2.14 19.55
C VAL A 466 12.36 3.21 20.10
N HIS A 467 12.63 3.75 21.30
CA HIS A 467 11.82 4.85 21.85
C HIS A 467 11.80 6.08 20.97
N LYS A 468 12.96 6.52 20.45
CA LYS A 468 13.06 7.69 19.58
C LYS A 468 12.26 7.48 18.29
N LEU A 469 12.40 6.32 17.64
CA LEU A 469 11.66 6.01 16.42
C LEU A 469 10.14 6.00 16.65
N MET A 470 9.70 5.37 17.75
CA MET A 470 8.27 5.32 18.11
C MET A 470 7.71 6.70 18.49
N ASP A 471 8.47 7.51 19.22
CA ASP A 471 8.01 8.83 19.68
C ASP A 471 8.02 9.88 18.57
N ASP A 472 9.00 9.87 17.68
CA ASP A 472 9.20 10.95 16.73
C ASP A 472 8.64 10.66 15.32
N TYR A 473 8.52 9.38 14.91
CA TYR A 473 8.26 9.06 13.51
C TYR A 473 7.11 8.07 13.26
N ILE A 474 6.94 7.05 14.09
CA ILE A 474 5.91 6.04 13.85
C ILE A 474 4.55 6.53 14.34
N HIS A 475 3.58 6.56 13.42
CA HIS A 475 2.20 6.90 13.72
C HIS A 475 1.47 5.74 14.40
N ASP A 476 0.32 6.03 14.99
CA ASP A 476 -0.63 5.02 15.45
C ASP A 476 -1.75 4.87 14.43
N SER A 477 -1.71 3.80 13.65
CA SER A 477 -2.67 3.56 12.58
C SER A 477 -4.10 3.29 13.06
N ARG A 478 -4.28 2.93 14.33
CA ARG A 478 -5.62 2.76 14.94
C ARG A 478 -6.24 4.08 15.37
N CYS A 479 -5.44 5.08 15.73
CA CYS A 479 -5.93 6.41 16.03
C CYS A 479 -6.66 6.99 14.81
N ALA A 480 -7.85 7.53 15.00
CA ALA A 480 -8.73 8.05 13.94
C ALA A 480 -9.31 7.00 12.97
N PHE A 481 -8.96 5.71 13.07
CA PHE A 481 -9.52 4.68 12.21
C PHE A 481 -10.91 4.25 12.70
N ARG A 482 -11.96 4.77 12.07
CA ARG A 482 -13.37 4.57 12.44
C ARG A 482 -14.18 4.02 11.27
N PRO A 483 -14.01 2.75 10.86
CA PRO A 483 -14.64 2.18 9.67
C PRO A 483 -16.19 2.18 9.72
N THR A 484 -16.78 2.24 10.92
CA THR A 484 -18.23 2.27 11.14
C THR A 484 -18.67 3.44 12.05
N GLY A 485 -17.93 4.56 12.04
CA GLY A 485 -18.16 5.70 12.92
C GLY A 485 -17.66 5.51 14.35
N LYS A 486 -17.14 4.34 14.69
CA LYS A 486 -16.44 4.01 15.94
C LYS A 486 -15.07 3.42 15.62
N MET A 487 -14.12 3.51 16.55
CA MET A 487 -12.84 2.82 16.41
C MET A 487 -13.08 1.33 16.11
N GLU A 488 -12.19 0.71 15.33
CA GLU A 488 -12.30 -0.70 14.95
C GLU A 488 -12.59 -1.56 16.19
N SER A 489 -13.77 -2.18 16.18
CA SER A 489 -14.33 -2.83 17.37
C SER A 489 -13.43 -3.96 17.86
N THR A 490 -13.26 -3.99 19.13
CA THR A 490 -12.46 -4.85 19.95
C THR A 490 -13.04 -6.24 20.15
N ALA A 491 -14.34 -6.38 20.01
CA ALA A 491 -15.02 -7.64 20.31
C ALA A 491 -14.60 -8.79 19.37
N ARG A 492 -14.02 -8.48 18.21
CA ARG A 492 -13.57 -9.47 17.22
C ARG A 492 -12.09 -9.37 16.84
N THR A 493 -11.44 -8.25 17.14
CA THR A 493 -10.07 -7.97 16.67
C THR A 493 -9.05 -7.89 17.80
N ASN A 494 -9.45 -8.01 19.07
CA ASN A 494 -8.63 -7.79 20.27
C ASN A 494 -7.92 -6.42 20.32
N GLY A 495 -8.36 -5.43 19.52
CA GLY A 495 -7.79 -4.11 19.52
C GLY A 495 -6.32 -4.09 19.15
N TYR A 496 -5.49 -3.59 20.07
CA TYR A 496 -4.01 -3.61 19.92
C TYR A 496 -3.40 -4.97 20.20
N PHE A 497 -4.09 -5.89 20.89
CA PHE A 497 -3.56 -7.17 21.36
C PHE A 497 -3.77 -8.27 20.33
N ARG A 498 -3.17 -8.09 19.18
CA ARG A 498 -3.21 -9.06 18.08
C ARG A 498 -1.91 -9.03 17.29
N TYR A 499 -1.61 -10.13 16.66
CA TYR A 499 -0.64 -10.15 15.57
C TYR A 499 -1.35 -9.83 14.24
N ARG A 500 -0.63 -9.23 13.32
CA ARG A 500 -1.13 -9.00 11.97
C ARG A 500 -1.38 -10.34 11.28
N THR A 501 -2.51 -10.48 10.59
CA THR A 501 -2.80 -11.68 9.77
C THR A 501 -1.98 -11.62 8.47
N PHE A 502 -1.53 -12.79 8.01
CA PHE A 502 -0.76 -12.96 6.77
C PHE A 502 -1.46 -13.97 5.87
N PHE A 503 -1.44 -13.71 4.56
CA PHE A 503 -1.92 -14.59 3.52
C PHE A 503 -0.85 -14.85 2.46
#